data_66630e5a40570875a3d8eb27367ae75c
#
_entry.id   66630e5a40570875a3d8eb27367ae75c
#
_cell.length_a   1.000
_cell.length_b   1.000
_cell.length_c   1.000
_cell.angle_alpha   90.00
_cell.angle_beta   90.00
_cell.angle_gamma   90.00
#
_symmetry.space_group_name_H-M   'P 1'
#
loop_
_entity.id
_entity.type
_entity.pdbx_description
1 polymer ?
#
loop_
_entity_poly.entity_id
_entity_poly.type
_entity_poly.pdbx_seq_one_letter_code
_entity_poly.pdbx_strand_id
1 'polypeptide(L)'
;MAITRLAGWQSCHTNHSIPKTMSLNNVKPGKNIPETFNVVIEIPAESDPVKYEVDKESGAVFVDRFLTTAMYYPCNYGYVPQTLSGDGDPVDVLVLTPFPLPSGVVVPCRAIGILEMEDESGVDGKVLAVPTSKILKMYDSWQSVEDVNAMRLKSITHFFEHYKDLEEGKWVKVLGWDGVEAAHKEIMDGVANYAKTQG
;
A
#
# COMPACT_ATOMS: atom_id res chain seq x y z
N MET A 1 34.68 -50.81 -43.46
CA MET A 1 34.39 -50.19 -42.15
C MET A 1 34.02 -48.73 -42.40
N ALA A 2 32.72 -48.43 -42.47
CA ALA A 2 32.20 -47.10 -42.85
C ALA A 2 31.82 -46.33 -41.57
N ILE A 3 32.42 -45.16 -41.37
CA ILE A 3 32.15 -44.27 -40.25
C ILE A 3 31.03 -43.31 -40.70
N THR A 4 29.82 -43.51 -40.16
CA THR A 4 28.68 -42.64 -40.40
C THR A 4 28.85 -41.33 -39.66
N ARG A 5 28.86 -40.20 -40.37
CA ARG A 5 28.86 -38.84 -39.80
C ARG A 5 27.47 -38.56 -39.17
N LEU A 6 27.46 -38.23 -37.90
CA LEU A 6 26.30 -37.71 -37.21
C LEU A 6 25.96 -36.31 -37.72
N ALA A 7 24.66 -36.11 -38.05
CA ALA A 7 24.11 -34.87 -38.56
C ALA A 7 24.13 -33.78 -37.47
N GLY A 8 24.44 -32.54 -37.91
CA GLY A 8 24.58 -31.38 -37.05
C GLY A 8 23.26 -31.01 -36.36
N TRP A 9 23.37 -30.70 -35.08
CA TRP A 9 22.33 -30.00 -34.31
C TRP A 9 22.25 -28.55 -34.79
N GLN A 10 21.20 -28.17 -35.50
CA GLN A 10 20.88 -26.77 -35.72
C GLN A 10 20.29 -26.23 -34.42
N SER A 11 21.00 -25.27 -33.81
CA SER A 11 20.48 -24.53 -32.65
C SER A 11 19.29 -23.67 -33.08
N CYS A 12 18.10 -24.10 -32.76
CA CYS A 12 16.91 -23.30 -32.89
C CYS A 12 16.97 -22.19 -31.82
N HIS A 13 17.48 -21.01 -32.17
CA HIS A 13 17.41 -19.82 -31.35
C HIS A 13 15.96 -19.28 -31.43
N THR A 14 15.06 -19.87 -30.65
CA THR A 14 13.79 -19.23 -30.36
C THR A 14 14.08 -18.10 -29.37
N ASN A 15 13.92 -16.87 -29.84
CA ASN A 15 13.86 -15.68 -29.00
C ASN A 15 12.61 -15.81 -28.10
N HIS A 16 12.74 -16.56 -27.01
CA HIS A 16 11.76 -16.51 -25.93
C HIS A 16 12.01 -15.20 -25.19
N SER A 17 11.24 -14.17 -25.53
CA SER A 17 11.08 -13.02 -24.64
C SER A 17 10.64 -13.59 -23.29
N ILE A 18 11.49 -13.48 -22.28
CA ILE A 18 11.16 -13.81 -20.89
C ILE A 18 9.86 -13.03 -20.59
N PRO A 19 8.76 -13.70 -20.21
CA PRO A 19 7.54 -13.00 -19.88
C PRO A 19 7.89 -11.95 -18.82
N LYS A 20 7.41 -10.70 -19.06
CA LYS A 20 7.62 -9.59 -18.13
C LYS A 20 7.17 -10.07 -16.76
N THR A 21 8.11 -10.26 -15.84
CA THR A 21 7.83 -10.72 -14.47
C THR A 21 6.72 -9.84 -13.90
N MET A 22 5.67 -10.47 -13.36
CA MET A 22 4.61 -9.76 -12.65
C MET A 22 5.25 -9.18 -11.37
N SER A 23 5.58 -7.88 -11.42
CA SER A 23 6.12 -7.13 -10.30
C SER A 23 5.08 -6.10 -9.86
N LEU A 24 4.87 -5.96 -8.56
CA LEU A 24 3.98 -4.95 -8.00
C LEU A 24 4.42 -3.53 -8.35
N ASN A 25 5.72 -3.32 -8.64
CA ASN A 25 6.26 -2.05 -9.13
C ASN A 25 5.68 -1.60 -10.48
N ASN A 26 5.08 -2.51 -11.26
CA ASN A 26 4.43 -2.19 -12.53
C ASN A 26 2.97 -1.72 -12.35
N VAL A 27 2.41 -1.82 -11.16
CA VAL A 27 1.05 -1.36 -10.88
C VAL A 27 1.01 0.16 -10.96
N LYS A 28 0.01 0.69 -11.67
CA LYS A 28 -0.20 2.14 -11.81
C LYS A 28 -1.06 2.65 -10.66
N PRO A 29 -0.93 3.94 -10.28
CA PRO A 29 -1.70 4.51 -9.18
C PRO A 29 -3.22 4.56 -9.44
N GLY A 30 -3.63 4.53 -10.69
CA GLY A 30 -5.03 4.58 -11.11
C GLY A 30 -5.21 5.36 -12.39
N LYS A 31 -6.43 5.33 -12.96
CA LYS A 31 -6.78 6.08 -14.17
C LYS A 31 -7.48 7.40 -13.87
N ASN A 32 -8.12 7.51 -12.72
CA ASN A 32 -8.95 8.65 -12.32
C ASN A 32 -8.52 9.15 -10.92
N ILE A 33 -7.21 9.38 -10.77
CA ILE A 33 -6.63 9.88 -9.53
C ILE A 33 -6.88 11.40 -9.39
N PRO A 34 -7.22 11.93 -8.22
CA PRO A 34 -7.30 11.27 -6.91
C PRO A 34 -8.67 10.65 -6.56
N GLU A 35 -9.71 10.78 -7.38
CA GLU A 35 -11.07 10.31 -7.06
C GLU A 35 -11.13 8.80 -6.89
N THR A 36 -10.36 8.06 -7.71
CA THR A 36 -10.17 6.62 -7.57
C THR A 36 -8.74 6.23 -7.87
N PHE A 37 -8.17 5.41 -7.02
CA PHE A 37 -6.77 4.98 -7.08
C PHE A 37 -6.62 3.50 -6.72
N ASN A 38 -5.52 2.92 -7.10
CA ASN A 38 -5.17 1.55 -6.74
C ASN A 38 -4.38 1.56 -5.43
N VAL A 39 -4.68 0.60 -4.57
CA VAL A 39 -3.90 0.33 -3.35
C VAL A 39 -3.31 -1.06 -3.44
N VAL A 40 -2.02 -1.20 -3.25
CA VAL A 40 -1.35 -2.48 -3.03
C VAL A 40 -1.41 -2.77 -1.54
N ILE A 41 -2.02 -3.86 -1.15
CA ILE A 41 -2.09 -4.27 0.26
C ILE A 41 -0.77 -4.93 0.65
N GLU A 42 -0.19 -4.48 1.75
CA GLU A 42 1.01 -5.08 2.35
C GLU A 42 0.65 -5.89 3.58
N ILE A 43 -0.20 -5.37 4.46
CA ILE A 43 -0.55 -5.99 5.74
C ILE A 43 -2.06 -6.21 5.81
N PRO A 44 -2.52 -7.46 5.93
CA PRO A 44 -3.94 -7.76 6.12
C PRO A 44 -4.47 -7.21 7.45
N ALA A 45 -5.73 -6.79 7.47
CA ALA A 45 -6.41 -6.46 8.71
C ALA A 45 -6.38 -7.65 9.69
N GLU A 46 -6.21 -7.35 10.97
CA GLU A 46 -6.28 -8.33 12.06
C GLU A 46 -5.29 -9.52 11.91
N SER A 47 -4.24 -9.37 11.08
CA SER A 47 -3.16 -10.34 10.95
C SER A 47 -2.19 -10.25 12.12
N ASP A 48 -1.35 -11.29 12.27
CA ASP A 48 -0.26 -11.31 13.25
C ASP A 48 0.60 -10.04 13.14
N PRO A 49 1.25 -9.59 14.22
CA PRO A 49 2.02 -8.35 14.27
C PRO A 49 3.34 -8.47 13.48
N VAL A 50 3.21 -8.65 12.19
CA VAL A 50 4.32 -8.70 11.23
C VAL A 50 4.15 -7.55 10.23
N LYS A 51 5.19 -6.71 10.11
CA LYS A 51 5.22 -5.69 9.06
C LYS A 51 5.76 -6.31 7.78
N TYR A 52 4.99 -6.17 6.72
CA TYR A 52 5.38 -6.54 5.36
C TYR A 52 5.57 -5.28 4.53
N GLU A 53 6.51 -5.30 3.62
CA GLU A 53 6.75 -4.24 2.65
C GLU A 53 6.98 -4.81 1.26
N VAL A 54 6.57 -4.07 0.24
CA VAL A 54 6.92 -4.38 -1.14
C VAL A 54 8.30 -3.83 -1.43
N ASP A 55 9.26 -4.71 -1.70
CA ASP A 55 10.61 -4.33 -2.05
C ASP A 55 10.65 -3.51 -3.36
N LYS A 56 11.26 -2.33 -3.31
CA LYS A 56 11.31 -1.35 -4.41
C LYS A 56 12.09 -1.88 -5.63
N GLU A 57 13.00 -2.82 -5.44
CA GLU A 57 13.82 -3.40 -6.53
C GLU A 57 13.10 -4.54 -7.23
N SER A 58 12.67 -5.54 -6.47
CA SER A 58 12.05 -6.77 -7.02
C SER A 58 10.54 -6.66 -7.21
N GLY A 59 9.85 -5.82 -6.42
CA GLY A 59 8.39 -5.75 -6.34
C GLY A 59 7.76 -6.98 -5.70
N ALA A 60 8.52 -7.75 -4.92
CA ALA A 60 8.02 -8.84 -4.10
C ALA A 60 7.71 -8.35 -2.69
N VAL A 61 6.80 -9.06 -2.01
CA VAL A 61 6.48 -8.79 -0.60
C VAL A 61 7.52 -9.43 0.29
N PHE A 62 8.15 -8.63 1.16
CA PHE A 62 9.12 -9.07 2.15
C PHE A 62 8.59 -8.87 3.56
N VAL A 63 9.11 -9.65 4.50
CA VAL A 63 8.99 -9.34 5.92
C VAL A 63 9.99 -8.23 6.23
N ASP A 64 9.49 -7.04 6.61
CA ASP A 64 10.33 -5.96 7.12
C ASP A 64 10.76 -6.26 8.56
N ARG A 65 9.81 -6.43 9.46
CA ARG A 65 10.08 -6.79 10.86
C ARG A 65 8.87 -7.42 11.55
N PHE A 66 9.15 -8.06 12.68
CA PHE A 66 8.12 -8.45 13.63
C PHE A 66 7.90 -7.27 14.59
N LEU A 67 6.64 -6.85 14.76
CA LEU A 67 6.31 -5.78 15.70
C LEU A 67 6.45 -6.28 17.14
N THR A 68 6.92 -5.43 18.02
CA THR A 68 7.06 -5.73 19.45
C THR A 68 5.76 -5.55 20.22
N THR A 69 4.76 -4.89 19.62
CA THR A 69 3.43 -4.71 20.22
C THR A 69 2.60 -5.99 20.22
N ALA A 70 1.67 -6.10 21.16
CA ALA A 70 0.65 -7.17 21.18
C ALA A 70 -0.61 -6.80 20.37
N MET A 71 -0.62 -5.64 19.70
CA MET A 71 -1.75 -5.17 18.89
C MET A 71 -1.64 -5.69 17.46
N TYR A 72 -2.81 -5.82 16.80
CA TYR A 72 -2.94 -6.15 15.38
C TYR A 72 -3.28 -4.90 14.58
N TYR A 73 -2.89 -4.86 13.30
CA TYR A 73 -3.33 -3.80 12.40
C TYR A 73 -4.87 -3.77 12.36
N PRO A 74 -5.50 -2.63 12.68
CA PRO A 74 -6.97 -2.59 12.81
C PRO A 74 -7.70 -2.63 11.46
N CYS A 75 -7.01 -2.38 10.34
CA CYS A 75 -7.52 -2.41 8.97
C CYS A 75 -6.43 -2.88 8.02
N ASN A 76 -6.78 -3.18 6.76
CA ASN A 76 -5.74 -3.49 5.79
C ASN A 76 -4.86 -2.25 5.59
N TYR A 77 -3.56 -2.47 5.56
CA TYR A 77 -2.56 -1.44 5.34
C TYR A 77 -1.86 -1.70 4.01
N GLY A 78 -1.59 -0.64 3.27
CA GLY A 78 -0.89 -0.71 2.00
C GLY A 78 -0.56 0.68 1.50
N TYR A 79 -0.28 0.81 0.21
CA TYR A 79 0.18 2.07 -0.35
C TYR A 79 -0.40 2.33 -1.75
N VAL A 80 -0.36 3.60 -2.18
CA VAL A 80 -0.65 3.97 -3.57
C VAL A 80 0.62 3.78 -4.40
N PRO A 81 0.63 2.88 -5.40
CA PRO A 81 1.82 2.64 -6.21
C PRO A 81 2.23 3.87 -7.01
N GLN A 82 3.54 4.03 -7.27
CA GLN A 82 4.12 5.16 -8.00
C GLN A 82 3.78 6.52 -7.40
N THR A 83 3.80 6.60 -6.07
CA THR A 83 3.78 7.82 -5.28
C THR A 83 5.02 7.91 -4.41
N LEU A 84 5.32 9.11 -3.88
CA LEU A 84 6.41 9.35 -2.93
C LEU A 84 5.97 10.44 -1.95
N SER A 85 5.78 10.08 -0.69
CA SER A 85 5.46 11.00 0.40
C SER A 85 6.70 11.73 0.92
N GLY A 86 6.51 12.58 1.92
CA GLY A 86 7.58 13.44 2.45
C GLY A 86 8.70 12.70 3.17
N ASP A 87 8.42 11.51 3.70
CA ASP A 87 9.37 10.60 4.36
C ASP A 87 10.20 9.75 3.38
N GLY A 88 9.89 9.78 2.07
CA GLY A 88 10.59 9.02 1.03
C GLY A 88 9.98 7.65 0.73
N ASP A 89 8.83 7.32 1.33
CA ASP A 89 8.05 6.12 1.06
C ASP A 89 6.78 6.42 0.24
N PRO A 90 6.15 5.44 -0.38
CA PRO A 90 4.88 5.65 -1.07
C PRO A 90 3.79 6.15 -0.11
N VAL A 91 2.76 6.83 -0.64
CA VAL A 91 1.62 7.29 0.16
C VAL A 91 0.88 6.11 0.79
N ASP A 92 0.85 6.07 2.10
CA ASP A 92 0.22 5.03 2.90
C ASP A 92 -1.31 5.10 2.90
N VAL A 93 -1.95 3.94 2.88
CA VAL A 93 -3.41 3.83 2.84
C VAL A 93 -3.94 2.78 3.83
N LEU A 94 -4.92 3.20 4.61
CA LEU A 94 -5.73 2.35 5.47
C LEU A 94 -7.02 1.97 4.72
N VAL A 95 -7.19 0.71 4.37
CA VAL A 95 -8.34 0.25 3.57
C VAL A 95 -9.33 -0.49 4.45
N LEU A 96 -10.53 0.08 4.60
CA LEU A 96 -11.64 -0.55 5.32
C LEU A 96 -12.35 -1.56 4.41
N THR A 97 -12.44 -2.79 4.87
CA THR A 97 -13.15 -3.88 4.21
C THR A 97 -13.83 -4.78 5.26
N PRO A 98 -14.85 -5.56 4.89
CA PRO A 98 -15.50 -6.48 5.83
C PRO A 98 -14.63 -7.70 6.18
N PHE A 99 -13.58 -7.99 5.38
CA PHE A 99 -12.67 -9.11 5.55
C PHE A 99 -11.23 -8.68 5.26
N PRO A 100 -10.22 -9.34 5.89
CA PRO A 100 -8.82 -9.12 5.56
C PRO A 100 -8.53 -9.40 4.08
N LEU A 101 -7.65 -8.59 3.48
CA LEU A 101 -7.16 -8.80 2.12
C LEU A 101 -5.73 -9.33 2.18
N PRO A 102 -5.37 -10.37 1.39
CA PRO A 102 -4.01 -10.91 1.37
C PRO A 102 -2.97 -9.87 0.93
N SER A 103 -1.74 -9.98 1.44
CA SER A 103 -0.61 -9.18 0.96
C SER A 103 -0.37 -9.39 -0.53
N GLY A 104 -0.01 -8.32 -1.24
CA GLY A 104 0.26 -8.30 -2.67
C GLY A 104 -0.97 -8.16 -3.57
N VAL A 105 -2.20 -8.14 -3.03
CA VAL A 105 -3.39 -7.87 -3.85
C VAL A 105 -3.54 -6.38 -4.09
N VAL A 106 -4.13 -6.03 -5.24
CA VAL A 106 -4.44 -4.66 -5.61
C VAL A 106 -5.93 -4.43 -5.53
N VAL A 107 -6.34 -3.40 -4.82
CA VAL A 107 -7.75 -3.02 -4.68
C VAL A 107 -7.97 -1.58 -5.14
N PRO A 108 -8.89 -1.34 -6.10
CA PRO A 108 -9.31 0.01 -6.48
C PRO A 108 -10.13 0.64 -5.34
N CYS A 109 -9.68 1.79 -4.85
CA CYS A 109 -10.24 2.51 -3.71
C CYS A 109 -10.63 3.95 -4.06
N ARG A 110 -11.35 4.57 -3.15
CA ARG A 110 -11.54 6.02 -3.04
C ARG A 110 -11.28 6.46 -1.60
N ALA A 111 -10.74 7.66 -1.43
CA ALA A 111 -10.52 8.23 -0.11
C ALA A 111 -11.84 8.63 0.56
N ILE A 112 -11.87 8.56 1.89
CA ILE A 112 -12.91 9.12 2.76
C ILE A 112 -12.32 10.04 3.83
N GLY A 113 -10.99 10.19 3.89
CA GLY A 113 -10.25 11.10 4.77
C GLY A 113 -8.81 10.66 4.93
N ILE A 114 -8.13 11.23 5.92
CA ILE A 114 -6.73 10.97 6.24
C ILE A 114 -6.51 11.06 7.76
N LEU A 115 -5.67 10.19 8.31
CA LEU A 115 -5.13 10.31 9.66
C LEU A 115 -3.80 11.05 9.56
N GLU A 116 -3.78 12.26 10.07
CA GLU A 116 -2.57 13.08 10.16
C GLU A 116 -1.74 12.67 11.37
N MET A 117 -0.47 12.38 11.15
CA MET A 117 0.46 12.00 12.19
C MET A 117 1.90 12.43 11.87
N GLU A 118 2.74 12.43 12.89
CA GLU A 118 4.18 12.69 12.83
C GLU A 118 4.92 11.56 13.54
N ASP A 119 6.07 11.21 13.05
CA ASP A 119 7.00 10.32 13.71
C ASP A 119 8.44 10.85 13.62
N GLU A 120 9.43 10.05 13.99
CA GLU A 120 10.85 10.42 13.95
C GLU A 120 11.37 10.75 12.54
N SER A 121 10.64 10.37 11.48
CA SER A 121 10.99 10.64 10.08
C SER A 121 10.30 11.90 9.54
N GLY A 122 9.28 12.41 10.24
CA GLY A 122 8.53 13.61 9.87
C GLY A 122 7.02 13.42 9.79
N VAL A 123 6.38 14.21 8.92
CA VAL A 123 4.93 14.09 8.66
C VAL A 123 4.66 12.77 7.92
N ASP A 124 3.72 12.01 8.43
CA ASP A 124 3.40 10.65 7.97
C ASP A 124 1.87 10.44 7.97
N GLY A 125 1.19 11.01 6.96
CA GLY A 125 -0.26 10.90 6.83
C GLY A 125 -0.70 9.53 6.31
N LYS A 126 -1.79 8.99 6.86
CA LYS A 126 -2.37 7.70 6.42
C LYS A 126 -3.74 7.95 5.80
N VAL A 127 -3.83 7.85 4.47
CA VAL A 127 -5.12 7.98 3.75
C VAL A 127 -6.09 6.90 4.21
N LEU A 128 -7.30 7.29 4.63
CA LEU A 128 -8.39 6.35 4.93
C LEU A 128 -9.24 6.16 3.68
N ALA A 129 -9.38 4.91 3.25
CA ALA A 129 -10.05 4.58 2.01
C ALA A 129 -11.00 3.39 2.14
N VAL A 130 -11.94 3.32 1.20
CA VAL A 130 -12.85 2.19 0.99
C VAL A 130 -12.77 1.72 -0.46
N PRO A 131 -13.05 0.43 -0.76
CA PRO A 131 -13.14 -0.04 -2.13
C PRO A 131 -14.17 0.76 -2.95
N THR A 132 -13.90 0.93 -4.24
CA THR A 132 -14.88 1.57 -5.16
C THR A 132 -16.19 0.78 -5.22
N SER A 133 -17.30 1.44 -5.56
CA SER A 133 -18.64 0.82 -5.70
C SER A 133 -18.67 -0.38 -6.67
N LYS A 134 -17.75 -0.42 -7.62
CA LYS A 134 -17.61 -1.57 -8.54
C LYS A 134 -17.15 -2.83 -7.80
N ILE A 135 -16.35 -2.68 -6.76
CA ILE A 135 -15.82 -3.79 -5.95
C ILE A 135 -16.78 -4.10 -4.81
N LEU A 136 -17.25 -3.07 -4.08
CA LEU A 136 -18.07 -3.26 -2.89
C LEU A 136 -19.02 -2.07 -2.69
N LYS A 137 -20.33 -2.32 -2.82
CA LYS A 137 -21.36 -1.30 -2.65
C LYS A 137 -21.68 -0.95 -1.19
N MET A 138 -21.18 -1.74 -0.24
CA MET A 138 -21.48 -1.57 1.19
C MET A 138 -21.15 -0.16 1.70
N TYR A 139 -20.13 0.47 1.11
CA TYR A 139 -19.63 1.78 1.53
C TYR A 139 -20.05 2.93 0.62
N ASP A 140 -21.02 2.72 -0.30
CA ASP A 140 -21.43 3.77 -1.25
C ASP A 140 -21.95 5.04 -0.58
N SER A 141 -22.57 4.89 0.60
CA SER A 141 -23.06 6.02 1.40
C SER A 141 -21.96 6.75 2.18
N TRP A 142 -20.78 6.16 2.33
CA TRP A 142 -19.69 6.76 3.08
C TRP A 142 -18.94 7.76 2.19
N GLN A 143 -18.95 9.03 2.57
CA GLN A 143 -18.30 10.11 1.82
C GLN A 143 -17.18 10.80 2.62
N SER A 144 -17.14 10.56 3.93
CA SER A 144 -16.18 11.22 4.82
C SER A 144 -15.86 10.33 6.03
N VAL A 145 -14.92 10.75 6.88
CA VAL A 145 -14.57 10.07 8.13
C VAL A 145 -15.73 10.00 9.10
N GLU A 146 -16.63 10.97 9.07
CA GLU A 146 -17.82 11.04 9.94
C GLU A 146 -18.79 9.88 9.69
N ASP A 147 -18.77 9.28 8.52
CA ASP A 147 -19.58 8.11 8.18
C ASP A 147 -19.05 6.82 8.80
N VAL A 148 -17.81 6.82 9.27
CA VAL A 148 -17.18 5.68 9.92
C VAL A 148 -17.59 5.63 11.39
N ASN A 149 -17.88 4.43 11.89
CA ASN A 149 -18.18 4.25 13.31
C ASN A 149 -17.07 4.85 14.19
N ALA A 150 -17.43 5.73 15.11
CA ALA A 150 -16.48 6.45 15.97
C ALA A 150 -15.56 5.52 16.77
N MET A 151 -16.04 4.34 17.20
CA MET A 151 -15.19 3.36 17.90
C MET A 151 -14.13 2.77 16.96
N ARG A 152 -14.47 2.59 15.67
CA ARG A 152 -13.51 2.13 14.65
C ARG A 152 -12.39 3.15 14.44
N LEU A 153 -12.73 4.43 14.31
CA LEU A 153 -11.72 5.51 14.20
C LEU A 153 -10.83 5.57 15.43
N LYS A 154 -11.42 5.50 16.65
CA LYS A 154 -10.64 5.45 17.90
C LYS A 154 -9.70 4.24 17.96
N SER A 155 -10.13 3.08 17.50
CA SER A 155 -9.29 1.88 17.47
C SER A 155 -8.09 2.05 16.50
N ILE A 156 -8.32 2.67 15.35
CA ILE A 156 -7.25 2.97 14.38
C ILE A 156 -6.27 3.99 14.99
N THR A 157 -6.77 5.09 15.52
CA THR A 157 -5.97 6.12 16.19
C THR A 157 -5.11 5.51 17.30
N HIS A 158 -5.73 4.75 18.20
CA HIS A 158 -5.03 4.10 19.31
C HIS A 158 -3.92 3.15 18.84
N PHE A 159 -4.13 2.39 17.78
CA PHE A 159 -3.09 1.54 17.21
C PHE A 159 -1.88 2.37 16.77
N PHE A 160 -2.08 3.42 15.98
CA PHE A 160 -0.97 4.24 15.48
C PHE A 160 -0.31 5.09 16.58
N GLU A 161 -1.02 5.46 17.64
CA GLU A 161 -0.41 6.13 18.81
C GLU A 161 0.55 5.21 19.58
N HIS A 162 0.34 3.88 19.55
CA HIS A 162 1.00 2.98 20.50
C HIS A 162 1.80 1.83 19.86
N TYR A 163 1.71 1.60 18.56
CA TYR A 163 2.31 0.40 17.94
C TYR A 163 3.86 0.41 17.97
N LYS A 164 4.47 1.60 18.16
CA LYS A 164 5.94 1.77 18.30
C LYS A 164 6.40 1.95 19.75
N ASP A 165 5.52 1.94 20.76
CA ASP A 165 5.86 2.26 22.16
C ASP A 165 6.98 1.37 22.74
N LEU A 166 7.15 0.17 22.25
CA LEU A 166 8.18 -0.79 22.69
C LEU A 166 9.43 -0.78 21.78
N GLU A 167 9.49 0.08 20.78
CA GLU A 167 10.63 0.23 19.87
C GLU A 167 11.54 1.38 20.36
N GLU A 168 12.80 1.07 20.67
CA GLU A 168 13.74 2.05 21.19
C GLU A 168 14.00 3.18 20.18
N GLY A 169 13.88 4.44 20.64
CA GLY A 169 14.10 5.63 19.82
C GLY A 169 12.96 5.96 18.83
N LYS A 170 11.88 5.18 18.82
CA LYS A 170 10.70 5.43 18.00
C LYS A 170 9.62 6.17 18.79
N TRP A 171 8.86 6.99 18.09
CA TRP A 171 7.69 7.66 18.64
C TRP A 171 6.70 7.96 17.54
N VAL A 172 5.46 8.15 17.90
CA VAL A 172 4.38 8.62 17.03
C VAL A 172 3.55 9.66 17.76
N LYS A 173 3.13 10.68 17.04
CA LYS A 173 2.16 11.67 17.49
C LYS A 173 1.04 11.77 16.48
N VAL A 174 -0.14 11.31 16.84
CA VAL A 174 -1.34 11.50 16.02
C VAL A 174 -1.85 12.94 16.20
N LEU A 175 -2.09 13.63 15.09
CA LEU A 175 -2.59 15.00 15.04
C LEU A 175 -4.12 15.04 14.93
N GLY A 176 -4.72 14.01 14.32
CA GLY A 176 -6.16 13.87 14.17
C GLY A 176 -6.58 13.40 12.79
N TRP A 177 -7.88 13.38 12.56
CA TRP A 177 -8.48 13.05 11.27
C TRP A 177 -8.80 14.31 10.49
N ASP A 178 -8.54 14.29 9.16
CA ASP A 178 -8.91 15.33 8.23
C ASP A 178 -9.72 14.75 7.05
N GLY A 179 -10.30 15.63 6.24
CA GLY A 179 -11.26 15.29 5.20
C GLY A 179 -10.65 14.73 3.91
N VAL A 180 -11.53 14.49 2.94
CA VAL A 180 -11.20 13.92 1.63
C VAL A 180 -10.25 14.83 0.84
N GLU A 181 -10.39 16.15 0.95
CA GLU A 181 -9.53 17.11 0.25
C GLU A 181 -8.07 17.00 0.70
N ALA A 182 -7.82 16.80 1.99
CA ALA A 182 -6.47 16.58 2.52
C ALA A 182 -5.90 15.25 2.01
N ALA A 183 -6.71 14.18 2.01
CA ALA A 183 -6.31 12.90 1.44
C ALA A 183 -5.99 12.99 -0.07
N HIS A 184 -6.81 13.70 -0.84
CA HIS A 184 -6.57 13.92 -2.27
C HIS A 184 -5.29 14.71 -2.50
N LYS A 185 -5.02 15.73 -1.68
CA LYS A 185 -3.80 16.52 -1.74
C LYS A 185 -2.57 15.63 -1.50
N GLU A 186 -2.57 14.81 -0.43
CA GLU A 186 -1.47 13.89 -0.12
C GLU A 186 -1.18 12.95 -1.29
N ILE A 187 -2.21 12.34 -1.88
CA ILE A 187 -2.06 11.46 -3.04
C ILE A 187 -1.47 12.20 -4.24
N MET A 188 -1.95 13.41 -4.55
CA MET A 188 -1.48 14.17 -5.72
C MET A 188 -0.07 14.70 -5.52
N ASP A 189 0.29 15.14 -4.31
CA ASP A 189 1.66 15.53 -3.97
C ASP A 189 2.61 14.33 -4.11
N GLY A 190 2.18 13.15 -3.64
CA GLY A 190 2.92 11.90 -3.78
C GLY A 190 3.16 11.52 -5.26
N VAL A 191 2.15 11.63 -6.12
CA VAL A 191 2.30 11.40 -7.57
C VAL A 191 3.28 12.39 -8.19
N ALA A 192 3.16 13.68 -7.84
CA ALA A 192 4.04 14.72 -8.37
C ALA A 192 5.50 14.52 -7.92
N ASN A 193 5.72 14.10 -6.67
CA ASN A 193 7.06 13.82 -6.16
C ASN A 193 7.67 12.59 -6.82
N TYR A 194 6.92 11.51 -6.97
CA TYR A 194 7.39 10.32 -7.69
C TYR A 194 7.78 10.65 -9.14
N ALA A 195 7.01 11.47 -9.85
CA ALA A 195 7.32 11.86 -11.22
C ALA A 195 8.68 12.58 -11.31
N LYS A 196 9.08 13.37 -10.30
CA LYS A 196 10.39 14.05 -10.25
C LYS A 196 11.55 13.07 -10.13
N THR A 197 11.36 11.88 -9.56
CA THR A 197 12.42 10.88 -9.42
C THR A 197 12.66 10.06 -10.69
N GLN A 198 11.74 10.14 -11.67
CA GLN A 198 11.80 9.39 -12.93
C GLN A 198 12.41 10.21 -14.09
N GLY A 199 12.69 11.51 -13.92
CA GLY A 199 13.31 12.41 -14.89
C GLY A 199 14.75 12.67 -14.58
#